data_5afe76b5f4df651940e321b119fc5a48
#
_entry.id   5afe76b5f4df651940e321b119fc5a48
#
_cell.length_a   1.000
_cell.length_b   1.000
_cell.length_c   1.000
_cell.angle_alpha   90.00
_cell.angle_beta   90.00
_cell.angle_gamma   90.00
#
_symmetry.space_group_name_H-M   'P 1'
#
loop_
_entity.id
_entity.type
_entity.pdbx_description
1 polymer ?
#
loop_
_entity_poly.entity_id
_entity_poly.type
_entity_poly.pdbx_seq_one_letter_code
_entity_poly.pdbx_strand_id
1 'polypeptide(L)'
;MSDVIETTLMGMLYGGQVQGMLPRIKSTNFEGMELIRPMYCILENDVVRWQEYNGLQFIACACKFTQKIAQSDEDTFSARRRVKALIAELKKENPNVENNIFQSIHNVQLDTLAEYKKEGVKHSFLEKFE
;
A
#
# COMPACT_ATOMS: atom_id res chain seq x y z
N MET A 1 -3.26 7.10 -0.44
CA MET A 1 -2.87 6.51 -1.75
C MET A 1 -1.42 6.07 -1.78
N SER A 2 -0.46 6.89 -1.40
CA SER A 2 0.98 6.51 -1.42
C SER A 2 1.29 5.24 -0.61
N ASP A 3 0.82 5.12 0.63
CA ASP A 3 0.98 3.90 1.43
C ASP A 3 0.39 2.65 0.78
N VAL A 4 -0.73 2.80 0.09
CA VAL A 4 -1.39 1.69 -0.61
C VAL A 4 -0.53 1.19 -1.76
N ILE A 5 0.01 2.11 -2.57
CA ILE A 5 0.88 1.83 -3.69
C ILE A 5 2.18 1.15 -3.22
N GLU A 6 2.83 1.74 -2.20
CA GLU A 6 4.05 1.19 -1.62
C GLU A 6 3.84 -0.21 -1.06
N THR A 7 2.77 -0.41 -0.29
CA THR A 7 2.44 -1.73 0.29
C THR A 7 2.16 -2.77 -0.78
N THR A 8 1.45 -2.40 -1.85
CA THR A 8 1.18 -3.29 -2.98
C THR A 8 2.48 -3.71 -3.66
N LEU A 9 3.35 -2.76 -3.99
CA LEU A 9 4.64 -3.07 -4.63
C LEU A 9 5.58 -3.85 -3.71
N MET A 10 5.61 -3.56 -2.42
CA MET A 10 6.37 -4.36 -1.45
C MET A 10 5.89 -5.81 -1.42
N GLY A 11 4.57 -6.04 -1.40
CA GLY A 11 3.99 -7.38 -1.48
C GLY A 11 4.40 -8.13 -2.74
N MET A 12 4.38 -7.45 -3.90
CA MET A 12 4.78 -8.05 -5.19
C MET A 12 6.28 -8.34 -5.26
N LEU A 13 7.12 -7.37 -4.92
CA LEU A 13 8.57 -7.44 -5.15
C LEU A 13 9.31 -8.25 -4.10
N TYR A 14 8.84 -8.24 -2.86
CA TYR A 14 9.50 -8.90 -1.73
C TYR A 14 8.68 -10.04 -1.13
N GLY A 15 7.35 -10.00 -1.25
CA GLY A 15 6.45 -11.02 -0.69
C GLY A 15 5.92 -12.03 -1.71
N GLY A 16 6.13 -11.82 -3.02
CA GLY A 16 5.62 -12.70 -4.07
C GLY A 16 4.09 -12.80 -4.11
N GLN A 17 3.39 -11.76 -3.67
CA GLN A 17 1.93 -11.73 -3.61
C GLN A 17 1.36 -10.36 -3.99
N VAL A 18 0.21 -10.35 -4.64
CA VAL A 18 -0.56 -9.13 -4.88
C VAL A 18 -1.58 -8.99 -3.76
N GLN A 19 -1.29 -8.09 -2.84
CA GLN A 19 -2.18 -7.79 -1.72
C GLN A 19 -2.27 -6.28 -1.53
N GLY A 20 -3.48 -5.77 -1.64
CA GLY A 20 -3.77 -4.36 -1.41
C GLY A 20 -4.05 -4.08 0.07
N MET A 21 -4.22 -2.80 0.35
CA MET A 21 -4.65 -2.29 1.65
C MET A 21 -6.11 -1.85 1.52
N LEU A 22 -6.98 -2.31 2.43
CA LEU A 22 -8.40 -1.94 2.39
C LEU A 22 -8.64 -0.56 3.02
N PRO A 23 -9.55 0.26 2.46
CA PRO A 23 -9.91 1.55 3.04
C PRO A 23 -10.67 1.42 4.37
N ARG A 24 -11.30 0.26 4.62
CA ARG A 24 -12.02 -0.07 5.84
C ARG A 24 -11.89 -1.56 6.15
N ILE A 25 -11.55 -1.90 7.38
CA ILE A 25 -11.50 -3.29 7.86
C ILE A 25 -12.05 -3.38 9.28
N LYS A 26 -12.60 -4.54 9.62
CA LYS A 26 -12.92 -4.85 11.02
C LYS A 26 -11.62 -5.05 11.81
N SER A 27 -11.56 -4.49 13.01
CA SER A 27 -10.41 -4.68 13.89
C SER A 27 -10.35 -6.14 14.37
N THR A 28 -9.16 -6.74 14.30
CA THR A 28 -8.91 -8.06 14.87
C THR A 28 -8.54 -8.00 16.36
N ASN A 29 -8.06 -6.83 16.81
CA ASN A 29 -7.59 -6.63 18.19
C ASN A 29 -8.66 -6.08 19.13
N PHE A 30 -9.69 -5.41 18.57
CA PHE A 30 -10.75 -4.78 19.34
C PHE A 30 -12.11 -5.15 18.74
N GLU A 31 -12.85 -5.96 19.46
CA GLU A 31 -14.17 -6.41 19.02
C GLU A 31 -15.14 -5.21 18.85
N GLY A 32 -15.89 -5.22 17.78
CA GLY A 32 -16.85 -4.15 17.44
C GLY A 32 -16.23 -2.88 16.87
N MET A 33 -14.89 -2.78 16.80
CA MET A 33 -14.20 -1.63 16.20
C MET A 33 -13.84 -1.86 14.75
N GLU A 34 -13.73 -0.76 14.00
CA GLU A 34 -13.30 -0.74 12.62
C GLU A 34 -12.14 0.22 12.44
N LEU A 35 -11.19 -0.18 11.61
CA LEU A 35 -10.13 0.70 11.11
C LEU A 35 -10.59 1.32 9.80
N ILE A 36 -10.57 2.63 9.71
CA ILE A 36 -10.85 3.38 8.49
C ILE A 36 -9.62 4.19 8.06
N ARG A 37 -9.47 4.42 6.76
CA ARG A 37 -8.39 5.22 6.17
C ARG A 37 -8.99 6.37 5.35
N PRO A 38 -9.37 7.50 5.99
CA PRO A 38 -10.04 8.60 5.28
C PRO A 38 -9.22 9.19 4.13
N MET A 39 -7.88 9.16 4.24
CA MET A 39 -6.96 9.69 3.23
C MET A 39 -6.49 8.63 2.22
N TYR A 40 -7.25 7.55 2.06
CA TYR A 40 -6.90 6.40 1.21
C TYR A 40 -6.57 6.80 -0.24
N CYS A 41 -7.31 7.74 -0.81
CA CYS A 41 -7.15 8.20 -2.20
C CYS A 41 -6.24 9.44 -2.34
N ILE A 42 -5.60 9.92 -1.27
CA ILE A 42 -4.80 11.14 -1.28
C ILE A 42 -3.31 10.78 -1.34
N LEU A 43 -2.56 11.43 -2.22
CA LEU A 43 -1.12 11.29 -2.30
C LEU A 43 -0.42 12.02 -1.14
N GLU A 44 0.69 11.47 -0.67
CA GLU A 44 1.52 12.09 0.38
C GLU A 44 1.97 13.50 -0.01
N ASN A 45 2.37 13.70 -1.27
CA ASN A 45 2.77 15.01 -1.78
C ASN A 45 1.63 16.05 -1.74
N ASP A 46 0.38 15.64 -1.94
CA ASP A 46 -0.75 16.57 -1.86
C ASP A 46 -1.00 16.98 -0.41
N VAL A 47 -0.79 16.09 0.54
CA VAL A 47 -0.85 16.41 1.98
C VAL A 47 0.25 17.39 2.36
N VAL A 48 1.48 17.17 1.89
CA VAL A 48 2.62 18.08 2.15
C VAL A 48 2.35 19.47 1.57
N ARG A 49 1.91 19.55 0.31
CA ARG A 49 1.56 20.82 -0.34
C ARG A 49 0.43 21.55 0.39
N TRP A 50 -0.59 20.81 0.83
CA TRP A 50 -1.68 21.38 1.61
C TRP A 50 -1.20 21.91 2.96
N GLN A 51 -0.29 21.21 3.63
CA GLN A 51 0.36 21.66 4.86
C GLN A 51 1.12 22.97 4.64
N GLU A 52 1.97 23.01 3.63
CA GLU A 52 2.77 24.19 3.28
C GLU A 52 1.89 25.40 2.96
N TYR A 53 0.87 25.19 2.12
CA TYR A 53 -0.07 26.24 1.74
C TYR A 53 -0.81 26.87 2.93
N ASN A 54 -1.16 26.06 3.93
CA ASN A 54 -1.85 26.53 5.12
C ASN A 54 -0.90 26.94 6.27
N GLY A 55 0.41 26.91 6.07
CA GLY A 55 1.40 27.27 7.09
C GLY A 55 1.35 26.38 8.35
N LEU A 56 0.89 25.14 8.21
CA LEU A 56 0.74 24.22 9.34
C LEU A 56 2.08 23.61 9.72
N GLN A 57 2.35 23.57 11.01
CA GLN A 57 3.51 22.86 11.56
C GLN A 57 3.04 21.60 12.23
N PHE A 58 3.47 20.45 11.70
CA PHE A 58 3.24 19.17 12.35
C PHE A 58 4.40 18.80 13.25
N ILE A 59 4.12 18.15 14.35
CA ILE A 59 5.13 17.58 15.22
C ILE A 59 5.88 16.52 14.41
N ALA A 60 7.15 16.82 14.06
CA ALA A 60 8.03 15.85 13.45
C ALA A 60 8.24 14.71 14.46
N CYS A 61 7.54 13.63 14.25
CA CYS A 61 7.57 12.36 14.96
C CYS A 61 8.18 12.43 16.39
N ALA A 62 7.38 12.84 17.37
CA ALA A 62 7.75 12.80 18.78
C ALA A 62 7.84 11.34 19.32
N CYS A 63 7.69 10.36 18.44
CA CYS A 63 7.60 8.98 18.85
C CYS A 63 8.98 8.32 18.87
N LYS A 64 9.67 8.43 20.03
CA LYS A 64 10.81 7.53 20.35
C LYS A 64 10.44 6.05 20.20
N PHE A 65 9.15 5.74 20.19
CA PHE A 65 8.60 4.41 19.94
C PHE A 65 8.76 3.99 18.47
N THR A 66 8.52 4.89 17.52
CA THR A 66 8.71 4.61 16.08
C THR A 66 10.19 4.49 15.70
N GLN A 67 11.09 5.20 16.41
CA GLN A 67 12.52 5.02 16.22
C GLN A 67 13.02 3.65 16.71
N LYS A 68 12.46 3.14 17.81
CA LYS A 68 12.80 1.79 18.32
C LYS A 68 12.22 0.68 17.43
N ILE A 69 11.01 0.87 16.89
CA ILE A 69 10.41 -0.07 15.93
C ILE A 69 11.16 -0.03 14.60
N ALA A 70 11.59 1.14 14.15
CA ALA A 70 12.41 1.28 12.94
C ALA A 70 13.79 0.62 13.06
N GLN A 71 14.33 0.48 14.26
CA GLN A 71 15.58 -0.25 14.51
C GLN A 71 15.40 -1.78 14.54
N SER A 72 14.19 -2.27 14.84
CA SER A 72 13.88 -3.71 14.80
C SER A 72 13.50 -4.25 13.43
N ASP A 73 13.14 -3.37 12.47
CA ASP A 73 12.71 -3.71 11.11
C ASP A 73 13.50 -2.94 10.04
N GLU A 74 14.85 -2.93 10.16
CA GLU A 74 15.74 -2.25 9.19
C GLU A 74 15.49 -2.72 7.74
N ASP A 75 15.21 -4.00 7.54
CA ASP A 75 14.95 -4.57 6.23
C ASP A 75 13.63 -4.04 5.61
N THR A 76 12.56 -3.97 6.39
CA THR A 76 11.26 -3.44 5.93
C THR A 76 11.34 -1.95 5.63
N PHE A 77 12.05 -1.18 6.47
CA PHE A 77 12.27 0.25 6.24
C PHE A 77 13.13 0.48 4.99
N SER A 78 14.17 -0.32 4.78
CA SER A 78 15.03 -0.30 3.60
C SER A 78 14.24 -0.65 2.33
N ALA A 79 13.39 -1.68 2.37
CA ALA A 79 12.54 -2.10 1.25
C ALA A 79 11.54 -0.99 0.86
N ARG A 80 10.87 -0.36 1.82
CA ARG A 80 9.95 0.76 1.56
C ARG A 80 10.65 1.95 0.91
N ARG A 81 11.86 2.29 1.36
CA ARG A 81 12.66 3.35 0.75
C ARG A 81 13.02 3.04 -0.70
N ARG A 82 13.38 1.79 -1.01
CA ARG A 82 13.66 1.34 -2.38
C ARG A 82 12.44 1.42 -3.27
N VAL A 83 11.27 1.01 -2.76
CA VAL A 83 9.99 1.12 -3.49
C VAL A 83 9.64 2.58 -3.76
N LYS A 84 9.79 3.47 -2.79
CA LYS A 84 9.59 4.93 -3.00
C LYS A 84 10.50 5.47 -4.11
N ALA A 85 11.78 5.08 -4.10
CA ALA A 85 12.75 5.49 -5.13
C ALA A 85 12.37 4.94 -6.51
N LEU A 86 11.93 3.69 -6.60
CA LEU A 86 11.46 3.07 -7.84
C LEU A 86 10.25 3.80 -8.40
N ILE A 87 9.25 4.11 -7.58
CA ILE A 87 8.07 4.87 -7.99
C ILE A 87 8.48 6.24 -8.53
N ALA A 88 9.38 6.94 -7.84
CA ALA A 88 9.88 8.24 -8.26
C ALA A 88 10.61 8.18 -9.61
N GLU A 89 11.36 7.12 -9.87
CA GLU A 89 12.03 6.89 -11.15
C GLU A 89 11.02 6.64 -12.27
N LEU A 90 10.10 5.71 -12.06
CA LEU A 90 9.05 5.39 -13.05
C LEU A 90 8.15 6.59 -13.37
N LYS A 91 7.95 7.47 -12.39
CA LYS A 91 7.14 8.68 -12.57
C LYS A 91 7.76 9.69 -13.53
N LYS A 92 9.08 9.67 -13.72
CA LYS A 92 9.76 10.52 -14.72
C LYS A 92 9.38 10.12 -16.14
N GLU A 93 9.17 8.84 -16.38
CA GLU A 93 8.77 8.29 -17.69
C GLU A 93 7.25 8.30 -17.87
N ASN A 94 6.51 7.95 -16.81
CA ASN A 94 5.05 7.90 -16.82
C ASN A 94 4.46 8.66 -15.64
N PRO A 95 3.99 9.91 -15.83
CA PRO A 95 3.38 10.70 -14.76
C PRO A 95 2.18 10.05 -14.07
N ASN A 96 1.52 9.09 -14.74
CA ASN A 96 0.33 8.40 -14.23
C ASN A 96 0.68 7.09 -13.49
N VAL A 97 1.95 6.75 -13.29
CA VAL A 97 2.36 5.45 -12.72
C VAL A 97 1.73 5.18 -11.36
N GLU A 98 1.67 6.18 -10.48
CA GLU A 98 1.07 6.04 -9.15
C GLU A 98 -0.41 5.68 -9.24
N ASN A 99 -1.15 6.38 -10.12
CA ASN A 99 -2.55 6.09 -10.35
C ASN A 99 -2.77 4.71 -10.99
N ASN A 100 -1.91 4.32 -11.93
CA ASN A 100 -1.99 3.02 -12.58
C ASN A 100 -1.78 1.87 -11.59
N ILE A 101 -0.80 1.98 -10.70
CA ILE A 101 -0.56 0.98 -9.65
C ILE A 101 -1.77 0.94 -8.69
N PHE A 102 -2.27 2.11 -8.28
CA PHE A 102 -3.45 2.17 -7.42
C PHE A 102 -4.68 1.54 -8.07
N GLN A 103 -4.94 1.85 -9.35
CA GLN A 103 -6.06 1.29 -10.08
C GLN A 103 -5.92 -0.22 -10.32
N SER A 104 -4.72 -0.74 -10.45
CA SER A 104 -4.49 -2.18 -10.72
C SER A 104 -5.08 -3.08 -9.62
N ILE A 105 -5.04 -2.66 -8.36
CA ILE A 105 -5.62 -3.41 -7.25
C ILE A 105 -7.15 -3.21 -7.10
N HIS A 106 -7.72 -2.22 -7.79
CA HIS A 106 -9.16 -1.98 -7.84
C HIS A 106 -9.81 -2.57 -9.08
N ASN A 107 -9.01 -3.08 -10.02
CA ASN A 107 -9.45 -3.63 -11.28
C ASN A 107 -8.75 -4.97 -11.58
N VAL A 108 -8.80 -5.88 -10.63
CA VAL A 108 -8.21 -7.22 -10.75
C VAL A 108 -9.12 -8.12 -11.57
N GLN A 109 -8.59 -8.67 -12.66
CA GLN A 109 -9.30 -9.62 -13.51
C GLN A 109 -8.94 -11.05 -13.09
N LEU A 110 -9.78 -11.66 -12.27
CA LEU A 110 -9.55 -12.98 -11.72
C LEU A 110 -9.46 -14.07 -12.80
N ASP A 111 -10.16 -13.88 -13.92
CA ASP A 111 -10.21 -14.85 -15.02
C ASP A 111 -8.89 -15.02 -15.75
N THR A 112 -7.97 -14.07 -15.61
CA THR A 112 -6.64 -14.09 -16.25
C THR A 112 -5.53 -14.50 -15.31
N LEU A 113 -5.84 -14.72 -14.02
CA LEU A 113 -4.88 -15.18 -13.03
C LEU A 113 -4.74 -16.70 -13.07
N ALA A 114 -3.50 -17.18 -12.98
CA ALA A 114 -3.22 -18.60 -12.86
C ALA A 114 -3.80 -19.19 -11.57
N GLU A 115 -3.64 -18.45 -10.46
CA GLU A 115 -4.16 -18.83 -9.14
C GLU A 115 -4.50 -17.55 -8.34
N TYR A 116 -5.52 -17.65 -7.51
CA TYR A 116 -5.86 -16.60 -6.53
C TYR A 116 -6.48 -17.20 -5.27
N LYS A 117 -6.50 -16.43 -4.19
CA LYS A 117 -7.15 -16.80 -2.94
C LYS A 117 -8.38 -15.93 -2.71
N LYS A 118 -9.51 -16.57 -2.38
CA LYS A 118 -10.74 -15.88 -1.97
C LYS A 118 -11.28 -16.55 -0.70
N GLU A 119 -11.50 -15.76 0.35
CA GLU A 119 -12.01 -16.25 1.64
C GLU A 119 -11.18 -17.43 2.22
N GLY A 120 -9.86 -17.40 2.00
CA GLY A 120 -8.94 -18.47 2.44
C GLY A 120 -8.87 -19.69 1.52
N VAL A 121 -9.75 -19.78 0.53
CA VAL A 121 -9.76 -20.87 -0.46
C VAL A 121 -8.87 -20.49 -1.65
N LYS A 122 -8.03 -21.43 -2.08
CA LYS A 122 -7.20 -21.29 -3.27
C LYS A 122 -7.98 -21.75 -4.50
N HIS A 123 -8.04 -20.91 -5.52
CA HIS A 123 -8.63 -21.19 -6.83
C HIS A 123 -7.52 -21.25 -7.88
N SER A 124 -7.69 -22.14 -8.85
CA SER A 124 -6.76 -22.35 -9.95
C SER A 124 -7.49 -22.23 -11.29
N PHE A 125 -6.77 -21.78 -12.33
CA PHE A 125 -7.30 -21.76 -13.70
C PHE A 125 -7.71 -23.16 -14.19
N LEU A 126 -7.15 -24.23 -13.61
CA LEU A 126 -7.49 -25.61 -13.94
C LEU A 126 -8.95 -25.95 -13.65
N GLU A 127 -9.60 -25.29 -12.69
CA GLU A 127 -11.02 -25.48 -12.36
C GLU A 127 -11.94 -25.25 -13.58
N LYS A 128 -11.46 -24.49 -14.58
CA LYS A 128 -12.21 -24.22 -15.83
C LYS A 128 -12.18 -25.40 -16.81
N PHE A 129 -11.33 -26.39 -16.58
CA PHE A 129 -11.11 -27.52 -17.47
C PHE A 129 -11.53 -28.87 -16.84
N GLU A 130 -11.93 -28.84 -15.59
CA GLU A 130 -12.52 -29.97 -14.86
C GLU A 130 -14.04 -30.03 -15.08
#